data_8d8c9f0044e1ab07b1552a49c6fdad25
#
_entry.id   8d8c9f0044e1ab07b1552a49c6fdad25
#
_cell.length_a   1.000
_cell.length_b   1.000
_cell.length_c   1.000
_cell.angle_alpha   90.00
_cell.angle_beta   90.00
_cell.angle_gamma   90.00
#
_symmetry.space_group_name_H-M   'P 1'
#
loop_
_entity.id
_entity.type
_entity.pdbx_description
1 polymer ?
#
loop_
_entity_poly.entity_id
_entity_poly.type
_entity_poly.pdbx_seq_one_letter_code
_entity_poly.pdbx_strand_id
1 'polypeptide(L)'
;MEKEYNMTINRLPSKTWNWLRMNETQLEKIEIPAAEEAKVTLPEKITTAENEGSKPWNADFAGIASGMGEDMDGLLAVAGVKAKYYEVPADVTEVQPLLLDYAYAQNSLQAGAVAVKAGKNSEITVIEDFASDREASGQAAVSTRLYLEEGAKIRLIQVQRLGSDFTFMNDIGALCEEKASLEVIQLILGGKNTYLGCKTTLQGRESSMNADTAYIVDGEGRLDMNYVALHEGKKTQSNMQAGGVLRDHAFKLYRGTIDFKWGAKGAVGNEKEDVLLLSNDVVNQTIPLILCAEEDVEGNHGATIGKLDDELLFYLESRGMNREQIYEMMAMAKVDAVCRKIPDASTQAKVQKFLGRAVEEEEA
;
A
#
# COMPACT_ATOMS: atom_id res chain seq x y z
N MET A 1 27.01 -17.23 6.74
CA MET A 1 25.65 -16.83 6.33
C MET A 1 25.80 -15.57 5.50
N GLU A 2 25.20 -15.53 4.33
CA GLU A 2 25.15 -14.31 3.53
C GLU A 2 24.46 -13.23 4.36
N LYS A 3 25.05 -12.05 4.40
CA LYS A 3 24.51 -10.90 5.14
C LYS A 3 23.64 -9.99 4.26
N GLU A 4 23.65 -10.25 2.95
CA GLU A 4 22.99 -9.42 1.94
C GLU A 4 22.13 -10.29 1.01
N TYR A 5 21.05 -9.72 0.52
CA TYR A 5 20.10 -10.34 -0.41
C TYR A 5 19.89 -9.42 -1.61
N ASN A 6 19.85 -10.00 -2.81
CA ASN A 6 19.52 -9.27 -4.03
C ASN A 6 18.12 -9.67 -4.48
N MET A 7 17.30 -8.69 -4.83
CA MET A 7 15.92 -8.94 -5.23
C MET A 7 15.48 -8.06 -6.40
N THR A 8 14.58 -8.57 -7.20
CA THR A 8 13.91 -7.83 -8.26
C THR A 8 12.43 -7.78 -7.97
N ILE A 9 11.93 -6.61 -7.65
CA ILE A 9 10.56 -6.39 -7.20
C ILE A 9 9.74 -5.59 -8.20
N ASN A 10 8.44 -5.51 -7.96
CA ASN A 10 7.55 -4.63 -8.71
C ASN A 10 7.60 -4.86 -10.22
N ARG A 11 7.67 -6.13 -10.64
CA ARG A 11 7.74 -6.52 -12.05
C ARG A 11 6.40 -6.31 -12.73
N LEU A 12 6.42 -5.63 -13.87
CA LEU A 12 5.27 -5.58 -14.75
C LEU A 12 4.98 -6.95 -15.35
N PRO A 13 3.70 -7.36 -15.46
CA PRO A 13 3.34 -8.65 -16.08
C PRO A 13 3.64 -8.69 -17.58
N SER A 14 3.75 -7.54 -18.22
CA SER A 14 4.18 -7.39 -19.61
C SER A 14 5.23 -6.32 -19.71
N LYS A 15 6.38 -6.66 -20.29
CA LYS A 15 7.48 -5.70 -20.49
C LYS A 15 7.08 -4.67 -21.55
N THR A 16 7.18 -3.39 -21.17
CA THR A 16 6.89 -2.26 -22.05
C THR A 16 8.20 -1.68 -22.60
N TRP A 17 8.55 -0.45 -22.25
CA TRP A 17 9.72 0.26 -22.78
C TRP A 17 11.01 -0.10 -22.01
N ASN A 18 11.71 -1.14 -22.46
CA ASN A 18 12.90 -1.67 -21.77
C ASN A 18 14.03 -0.63 -21.58
N TRP A 19 14.18 0.32 -22.50
CA TRP A 19 15.21 1.34 -22.41
C TRP A 19 15.01 2.35 -21.27
N LEU A 20 13.78 2.54 -20.77
CA LEU A 20 13.47 3.39 -19.62
C LEU A 20 13.76 2.71 -18.26
N ARG A 21 14.04 1.40 -18.25
CA ARG A 21 14.31 0.61 -17.04
C ARG A 21 13.20 0.71 -15.97
N MET A 22 11.94 0.80 -16.42
CA MET A 22 10.78 0.99 -15.56
C MET A 22 9.96 -0.30 -15.34
N ASN A 23 10.34 -1.41 -15.99
CA ASN A 23 9.57 -2.65 -15.94
C ASN A 23 9.65 -3.39 -14.60
N GLU A 24 10.67 -3.13 -13.84
CA GLU A 24 10.98 -3.77 -12.56
C GLU A 24 11.93 -2.89 -11.76
N THR A 25 12.09 -3.18 -10.48
CA THR A 25 13.07 -2.50 -9.62
C THR A 25 14.03 -3.53 -9.05
N GLN A 26 15.33 -3.30 -9.27
CA GLN A 26 16.39 -4.13 -8.74
C GLN A 26 16.93 -3.51 -7.45
N LEU A 27 16.94 -4.30 -6.40
CA LEU A 27 17.50 -3.95 -5.10
C LEU A 27 18.71 -4.86 -4.85
N GLU A 28 19.86 -4.25 -4.77
CA GLU A 28 21.12 -4.95 -4.52
C GLU A 28 21.58 -4.74 -3.08
N LYS A 29 22.18 -5.76 -2.49
CA LYS A 29 22.78 -5.71 -1.15
C LYS A 29 21.82 -5.27 -0.04
N ILE A 30 20.57 -5.71 -0.13
CA ILE A 30 19.62 -5.54 0.96
C ILE A 30 20.12 -6.35 2.15
N GLU A 31 20.26 -5.71 3.30
CA GLU A 31 20.62 -6.40 4.53
C GLU A 31 19.50 -7.37 4.93
N ILE A 32 19.85 -8.60 5.32
CA ILE A 32 18.87 -9.59 5.75
C ILE A 32 18.31 -9.18 7.11
N PRO A 33 17.00 -8.84 7.20
CA PRO A 33 16.41 -8.38 8.43
C PRO A 33 16.20 -9.52 9.45
N ALA A 34 16.05 -9.14 10.71
CA ALA A 34 15.57 -10.05 11.74
C ALA A 34 14.03 -10.15 11.69
N ALA A 35 13.52 -11.33 11.99
CA ALA A 35 12.07 -11.49 12.14
C ALA A 35 11.57 -10.72 13.36
N GLU A 36 10.55 -9.90 13.18
CA GLU A 36 9.88 -9.17 14.25
C GLU A 36 8.36 -9.16 14.05
N GLU A 37 7.65 -9.05 15.16
CA GLU A 37 6.20 -9.05 15.20
C GLU A 37 5.68 -7.68 15.61
N ALA A 38 4.55 -7.28 15.02
CA ALA A 38 3.82 -6.12 15.48
C ALA A 38 3.32 -6.28 16.90
N LYS A 39 3.16 -5.16 17.62
CA LYS A 39 2.30 -5.15 18.80
C LYS A 39 0.85 -5.22 18.35
N VAL A 40 0.12 -6.24 18.82
CA VAL A 40 -1.22 -6.56 18.34
C VAL A 40 -2.29 -6.12 19.35
N THR A 41 -3.31 -5.42 18.87
CA THR A 41 -4.59 -5.28 19.55
C THR A 41 -5.61 -6.13 18.82
N LEU A 42 -5.95 -7.26 19.43
CA LEU A 42 -6.79 -8.30 18.84
C LEU A 42 -8.25 -8.12 19.27
N PRO A 43 -9.20 -7.96 18.35
CA PRO A 43 -10.63 -7.99 18.65
C PRO A 43 -11.09 -9.36 19.17
N GLU A 44 -12.13 -9.35 20.00
CA GLU A 44 -12.58 -10.53 20.75
C GLU A 44 -13.00 -11.73 19.86
N LYS A 45 -13.59 -11.43 18.68
CA LYS A 45 -14.13 -12.46 17.80
C LYS A 45 -13.12 -13.04 16.80
N ILE A 46 -11.91 -12.49 16.77
CA ILE A 46 -10.86 -12.94 15.86
C ILE A 46 -10.01 -14.00 16.51
N THR A 47 -9.75 -15.07 15.78
CA THR A 47 -8.87 -16.15 16.22
C THR A 47 -7.48 -16.00 15.60
N THR A 48 -6.49 -16.54 16.30
CA THR A 48 -5.10 -16.56 15.82
C THR A 48 -4.64 -18.00 15.63
N ALA A 49 -3.83 -18.23 14.61
CA ALA A 49 -3.16 -19.49 14.39
C ALA A 49 -1.67 -19.27 14.19
N GLU A 50 -0.85 -20.20 14.62
CA GLU A 50 0.59 -20.18 14.38
C GLU A 50 0.94 -20.97 13.13
N ASN A 51 1.98 -20.54 12.44
CA ASN A 51 2.54 -21.27 11.32
C ASN A 51 3.52 -22.32 11.81
N GLU A 52 3.11 -23.57 11.81
CA GLU A 52 3.97 -24.72 12.20
C GLU A 52 5.01 -25.08 11.11
N GLY A 53 4.85 -24.54 9.90
CA GLY A 53 5.74 -24.80 8.76
C GLY A 53 7.09 -24.07 8.85
N SER A 54 8.00 -24.42 7.94
CA SER A 54 9.30 -23.76 7.77
C SER A 54 9.27 -22.59 6.79
N LYS A 55 8.17 -22.44 6.03
CA LYS A 55 7.97 -21.35 5.04
C LYS A 55 7.27 -20.17 5.68
N PRO A 56 7.39 -18.96 5.14
CA PRO A 56 6.66 -17.78 5.61
C PRO A 56 5.14 -18.00 5.66
N TRP A 57 4.58 -18.67 4.63
CA TRP A 57 3.14 -18.86 4.43
C TRP A 57 2.73 -20.32 4.58
N ASN A 58 1.55 -20.58 5.16
CA ASN A 58 0.90 -21.88 5.13
C ASN A 58 0.27 -22.17 3.75
N ALA A 59 -0.36 -23.33 3.59
CA ALA A 59 -0.92 -23.78 2.32
C ALA A 59 -2.01 -22.86 1.75
N ASP A 60 -2.83 -22.23 2.61
CA ASP A 60 -3.94 -21.37 2.18
C ASP A 60 -3.44 -20.06 1.54
N PHE A 61 -2.28 -19.58 1.98
CA PHE A 61 -1.73 -18.28 1.55
C PHE A 61 -0.54 -18.40 0.60
N ALA A 62 0.12 -19.56 0.53
CA ALA A 62 1.32 -19.75 -0.28
C ALA A 62 1.09 -19.54 -1.79
N GLY A 63 -0.16 -19.71 -2.26
CA GLY A 63 -0.56 -19.49 -3.66
C GLY A 63 -0.98 -18.05 -3.96
N ILE A 64 -1.14 -17.18 -2.96
CA ILE A 64 -1.58 -15.80 -3.16
C ILE A 64 -0.39 -14.96 -3.61
N ALA A 65 -0.36 -14.58 -4.88
CA ALA A 65 0.67 -13.73 -5.44
C ALA A 65 0.55 -12.29 -4.92
N SER A 66 1.69 -11.61 -4.78
CA SER A 66 1.76 -10.23 -4.31
C SER A 66 2.33 -9.26 -5.33
N GLY A 67 2.30 -7.97 -5.00
CA GLY A 67 2.74 -6.92 -5.89
C GLY A 67 4.26 -6.86 -6.08
N MET A 68 5.05 -7.15 -5.05
CA MET A 68 6.51 -7.23 -5.16
C MET A 68 6.99 -8.53 -5.79
N GLY A 69 6.26 -9.64 -5.58
CA GLY A 69 6.55 -10.93 -6.19
C GLY A 69 7.42 -11.85 -5.31
N GLU A 70 7.90 -12.93 -5.93
CA GLU A 70 8.54 -14.07 -5.25
C GLU A 70 9.83 -13.72 -4.50
N ASP A 71 10.58 -12.71 -4.94
CA ASP A 71 11.83 -12.32 -4.30
C ASP A 71 11.58 -11.72 -2.90
N MET A 72 10.41 -11.10 -2.66
CA MET A 72 10.00 -10.66 -1.33
C MET A 72 9.74 -11.85 -0.41
N ASP A 73 9.04 -12.89 -0.90
CA ASP A 73 8.87 -14.13 -0.14
C ASP A 73 10.21 -14.82 0.14
N GLY A 74 11.16 -14.74 -0.80
CA GLY A 74 12.54 -15.21 -0.65
C GLY A 74 13.27 -14.50 0.49
N LEU A 75 13.19 -13.16 0.56
CA LEU A 75 13.77 -12.37 1.65
C LEU A 75 13.21 -12.78 3.00
N LEU A 76 11.87 -12.90 3.11
CA LEU A 76 11.20 -13.33 4.34
C LEU A 76 11.64 -14.72 4.77
N ALA A 77 11.78 -15.65 3.82
CA ALA A 77 12.22 -17.01 4.10
C ALA A 77 13.68 -17.06 4.63
N VAL A 78 14.59 -16.31 4.03
CA VAL A 78 15.99 -16.21 4.46
C VAL A 78 16.09 -15.51 5.83
N ALA A 79 15.24 -14.53 6.10
CA ALA A 79 15.13 -13.86 7.39
C ALA A 79 14.49 -14.74 8.49
N GLY A 80 13.97 -15.91 8.14
CA GLY A 80 13.29 -16.81 9.09
C GLY A 80 11.94 -16.32 9.56
N VAL A 81 11.33 -15.39 8.81
CA VAL A 81 10.01 -14.82 9.13
C VAL A 81 8.92 -15.88 8.95
N LYS A 82 8.02 -15.95 9.92
CA LYS A 82 6.80 -16.75 9.85
C LYS A 82 5.60 -15.82 9.98
N ALA A 83 4.62 -15.96 9.09
CA ALA A 83 3.43 -15.14 9.15
C ALA A 83 2.62 -15.41 10.42
N LYS A 84 2.07 -14.34 10.98
CA LYS A 84 1.00 -14.41 11.98
C LYS A 84 -0.34 -14.48 11.27
N TYR A 85 -1.14 -15.45 11.67
CA TYR A 85 -2.44 -15.73 11.05
C TYR A 85 -3.56 -15.21 11.93
N TYR A 86 -4.49 -14.52 11.29
CA TYR A 86 -5.74 -14.03 11.91
C TYR A 86 -6.90 -14.51 11.06
N GLU A 87 -7.91 -15.08 11.73
CA GLU A 87 -9.11 -15.58 11.08
C GLU A 87 -10.36 -14.92 11.67
N VAL A 88 -11.15 -14.34 10.80
CA VAL A 88 -12.48 -13.82 11.12
C VAL A 88 -13.49 -14.91 10.77
N PRO A 89 -14.25 -15.45 11.73
CA PRO A 89 -15.23 -16.50 11.46
C PRO A 89 -16.31 -16.06 10.47
N ALA A 90 -16.92 -17.02 9.78
CA ALA A 90 -18.03 -16.76 8.86
C ALA A 90 -19.18 -16.03 9.58
N ASP A 91 -19.88 -15.15 8.83
CA ASP A 91 -21.03 -14.36 9.28
C ASP A 91 -20.74 -13.42 10.48
N VAL A 92 -19.45 -13.13 10.74
CA VAL A 92 -19.03 -12.19 11.80
C VAL A 92 -18.73 -10.83 11.19
N THR A 93 -19.41 -9.78 11.68
CA THR A 93 -19.00 -8.39 11.50
C THR A 93 -18.26 -7.93 12.75
N GLU A 94 -16.96 -7.62 12.59
CA GLU A 94 -16.15 -7.11 13.69
C GLU A 94 -16.03 -5.59 13.58
N VAL A 95 -16.48 -4.89 14.63
CA VAL A 95 -16.49 -3.42 14.67
C VAL A 95 -15.14 -2.87 15.10
N GLN A 96 -14.46 -3.56 16.02
CA GLN A 96 -13.14 -3.17 16.48
C GLN A 96 -12.09 -3.56 15.44
N PRO A 97 -11.17 -2.68 15.06
CA PRO A 97 -10.13 -3.03 14.10
C PRO A 97 -9.11 -4.00 14.72
N LEU A 98 -8.60 -4.93 13.91
CA LEU A 98 -7.34 -5.61 14.19
C LEU A 98 -6.21 -4.59 14.01
N LEU A 99 -5.56 -4.21 15.09
CA LEU A 99 -4.51 -3.19 15.05
C LEU A 99 -3.13 -3.86 15.20
N LEU A 100 -2.25 -3.57 14.27
CA LEU A 100 -0.88 -4.06 14.19
C LEU A 100 0.07 -2.85 14.21
N ASP A 101 0.62 -2.54 15.38
CA ASP A 101 1.54 -1.44 15.57
C ASP A 101 2.99 -1.90 15.41
N TYR A 102 3.70 -1.37 14.43
CA TYR A 102 5.13 -1.55 14.19
C TYR A 102 5.89 -0.28 14.62
N ALA A 103 6.69 -0.38 15.68
CA ALA A 103 7.47 0.73 16.20
C ALA A 103 8.97 0.47 15.98
N TYR A 104 9.53 1.12 14.97
CA TYR A 104 10.93 0.94 14.58
C TYR A 104 11.83 1.92 15.34
N ALA A 105 12.85 1.37 15.99
CA ALA A 105 13.90 2.17 16.63
C ALA A 105 14.96 2.63 15.62
N GLN A 106 15.89 3.47 16.07
CA GLN A 106 17.07 3.85 15.31
C GLN A 106 17.88 2.61 14.90
N ASN A 107 18.25 2.54 13.62
CA ASN A 107 18.99 1.42 13.01
C ASN A 107 18.21 0.08 13.06
N SER A 108 16.89 0.12 13.09
CA SER A 108 16.08 -1.09 12.96
C SER A 108 16.38 -1.81 11.65
N LEU A 109 16.45 -3.14 11.74
CA LEU A 109 16.60 -4.04 10.60
C LEU A 109 15.63 -5.21 10.81
N GLN A 110 14.38 -5.06 10.34
CA GLN A 110 13.28 -5.92 10.75
C GLN A 110 12.43 -6.40 9.57
N ALA A 111 11.83 -7.59 9.71
CA ALA A 111 10.85 -8.07 8.77
C ALA A 111 9.70 -8.77 9.46
N GLY A 112 8.49 -8.60 8.93
CA GLY A 112 7.26 -9.21 9.41
C GLY A 112 6.40 -9.78 8.29
N ALA A 113 5.53 -10.71 8.65
CA ALA A 113 4.52 -11.24 7.74
C ALA A 113 3.20 -11.45 8.47
N VAL A 114 2.11 -11.04 7.82
CA VAL A 114 0.74 -11.10 8.35
C VAL A 114 -0.16 -11.78 7.32
N ALA A 115 -1.03 -12.65 7.79
CA ALA A 115 -2.06 -13.31 6.99
C ALA A 115 -3.43 -13.13 7.65
N VAL A 116 -4.40 -12.63 6.89
CA VAL A 116 -5.77 -12.47 7.38
C VAL A 116 -6.72 -13.23 6.47
N LYS A 117 -7.47 -14.16 7.05
CA LYS A 117 -8.57 -14.87 6.41
C LYS A 117 -9.89 -14.31 6.91
N ALA A 118 -10.69 -13.81 5.99
CA ALA A 118 -12.06 -13.41 6.25
C ALA A 118 -13.02 -14.52 5.78
N GLY A 119 -13.69 -15.17 6.72
CA GLY A 119 -14.66 -16.21 6.44
C GLY A 119 -15.89 -15.67 5.70
N LYS A 120 -16.71 -16.57 5.17
CA LYS A 120 -17.89 -16.22 4.36
C LYS A 120 -18.77 -15.17 5.04
N ASN A 121 -19.14 -14.10 4.28
CA ASN A 121 -19.96 -12.96 4.73
C ASN A 121 -19.41 -12.22 5.96
N SER A 122 -18.15 -12.39 6.31
CA SER A 122 -17.55 -11.65 7.42
C SER A 122 -17.06 -10.26 7.00
N GLU A 123 -16.87 -9.38 8.00
CA GLU A 123 -16.35 -8.02 7.77
C GLU A 123 -15.38 -7.61 8.86
N ILE A 124 -14.21 -7.07 8.47
CA ILE A 124 -13.14 -6.61 9.36
C ILE A 124 -12.39 -5.41 8.79
N THR A 125 -11.97 -4.52 9.69
CA THR A 125 -10.93 -3.52 9.42
C THR A 125 -9.61 -3.98 10.02
N VAL A 126 -8.55 -3.97 9.24
CA VAL A 126 -7.17 -4.25 9.66
C VAL A 126 -6.38 -2.95 9.52
N ILE A 127 -5.69 -2.54 10.58
CA ILE A 127 -4.85 -1.34 10.58
C ILE A 127 -3.41 -1.75 10.86
N GLU A 128 -2.52 -1.46 9.94
CA GLU A 128 -1.07 -1.61 10.08
C GLU A 128 -0.43 -0.21 10.17
N ASP A 129 0.11 0.10 11.34
CA ASP A 129 0.72 1.40 11.64
C ASP A 129 2.23 1.25 11.75
N PHE A 130 2.96 1.75 10.76
CA PHE A 130 4.42 1.68 10.66
C PHE A 130 5.02 3.01 11.08
N ALA A 131 5.71 3.03 12.21
CA ALA A 131 6.19 4.27 12.79
C ALA A 131 7.64 4.19 13.27
N SER A 132 8.35 5.29 13.11
CA SER A 132 9.65 5.56 13.75
C SER A 132 9.76 7.04 14.11
N ASP A 133 10.82 7.41 14.81
CA ASP A 133 11.18 8.80 14.96
C ASP A 133 11.52 9.44 13.60
N ARG A 134 11.30 10.74 13.45
CA ARG A 134 11.50 11.46 12.17
C ARG A 134 12.92 11.39 11.61
N GLU A 135 13.91 11.31 12.46
CA GLU A 135 15.33 11.25 12.09
C GLU A 135 15.88 9.82 12.12
N ALA A 136 15.01 8.83 12.37
CA ALA A 136 15.45 7.45 12.43
C ALA A 136 15.91 6.96 11.06
N SER A 137 16.99 6.20 11.08
CA SER A 137 17.43 5.37 9.97
C SER A 137 17.09 3.91 10.23
N GLY A 138 17.00 3.11 9.18
CA GLY A 138 16.75 1.68 9.29
C GLY A 138 16.19 1.08 8.02
N GLN A 139 15.86 -0.19 8.13
CA GLN A 139 15.21 -0.94 7.06
C GLN A 139 14.11 -1.84 7.64
N ALA A 140 12.95 -1.84 7.02
CA ALA A 140 11.91 -2.81 7.34
C ALA A 140 11.27 -3.39 6.07
N ALA A 141 10.83 -4.65 6.19
CA ALA A 141 10.13 -5.38 5.14
C ALA A 141 8.89 -6.06 5.74
N VAL A 142 7.71 -5.71 5.27
CA VAL A 142 6.46 -6.32 5.74
C VAL A 142 5.65 -6.84 4.55
N SER A 143 5.14 -8.06 4.69
CA SER A 143 4.26 -8.64 3.68
C SER A 143 2.94 -9.08 4.31
N THR A 144 1.84 -8.67 3.67
CA THR A 144 0.47 -8.95 4.11
C THR A 144 -0.24 -9.78 3.05
N ARG A 145 -0.81 -10.91 3.46
CA ARG A 145 -1.65 -11.76 2.60
C ARG A 145 -3.08 -11.76 3.12
N LEU A 146 -4.02 -11.56 2.21
CA LEU A 146 -5.44 -11.48 2.51
C LEU A 146 -6.20 -12.54 1.71
N TYR A 147 -6.99 -13.33 2.38
CA TYR A 147 -7.89 -14.28 1.75
C TYR A 147 -9.33 -13.96 2.14
N LEU A 148 -10.14 -13.60 1.16
CA LEU A 148 -11.54 -13.21 1.34
C LEU A 148 -12.44 -14.29 0.74
N GLU A 149 -13.14 -15.03 1.59
CA GLU A 149 -14.15 -16.01 1.16
C GLU A 149 -15.40 -15.31 0.61
N GLU A 150 -16.35 -16.08 0.07
CA GLU A 150 -17.58 -15.58 -0.53
C GLU A 150 -18.27 -14.51 0.32
N GLY A 151 -18.51 -13.32 -0.24
CA GLY A 151 -19.18 -12.20 0.40
C GLY A 151 -18.40 -11.51 1.53
N ALA A 152 -17.18 -11.96 1.82
CA ALA A 152 -16.35 -11.37 2.86
C ALA A 152 -15.86 -9.95 2.48
N LYS A 153 -15.64 -9.12 3.50
CA LYS A 153 -15.12 -7.76 3.33
C LYS A 153 -13.93 -7.52 4.24
N ILE A 154 -12.83 -7.07 3.64
CA ILE A 154 -11.67 -6.57 4.39
C ILE A 154 -11.43 -5.12 3.98
N ARG A 155 -11.25 -4.24 4.98
CA ARG A 155 -10.64 -2.93 4.83
C ARG A 155 -9.25 -2.99 5.43
N LEU A 156 -8.22 -2.93 4.59
CA LEU A 156 -6.81 -2.82 5.01
C LEU A 156 -6.40 -1.36 5.00
N ILE A 157 -5.96 -0.86 6.13
CA ILE A 157 -5.44 0.49 6.29
C ILE A 157 -3.97 0.39 6.67
N GLN A 158 -3.09 1.01 5.89
CA GLN A 158 -1.67 1.05 6.17
C GLN A 158 -1.21 2.50 6.29
N VAL A 159 -0.62 2.84 7.41
CA VAL A 159 -0.11 4.18 7.70
C VAL A 159 1.39 4.11 7.91
N GLN A 160 2.15 4.65 6.97
CA GLN A 160 3.60 4.77 7.08
C GLN A 160 3.95 6.18 7.59
N ARG A 161 4.69 6.23 8.71
CA ARG A 161 5.19 7.44 9.35
C ARG A 161 6.64 7.21 9.78
N LEU A 162 7.53 7.15 8.79
CA LEU A 162 8.92 6.72 8.97
C LEU A 162 9.90 7.89 8.86
N GLY A 163 11.06 7.72 9.46
CA GLY A 163 12.13 8.70 9.44
C GLY A 163 12.72 8.92 8.05
N SER A 164 13.35 10.07 7.85
CA SER A 164 13.86 10.55 6.56
C SER A 164 15.03 9.72 5.98
N ASP A 165 15.62 8.81 6.76
CA ASP A 165 16.68 7.89 6.30
C ASP A 165 16.28 6.42 6.45
N PHE A 166 14.98 6.12 6.33
CA PHE A 166 14.43 4.77 6.48
C PHE A 166 14.10 4.15 5.13
N THR A 167 14.51 2.90 4.91
CA THR A 167 14.11 2.09 3.74
C THR A 167 12.97 1.15 4.13
N PHE A 168 11.87 1.20 3.39
CA PHE A 168 10.68 0.42 3.68
C PHE A 168 10.19 -0.36 2.46
N MET A 169 9.96 -1.64 2.65
CA MET A 169 9.37 -2.56 1.67
C MET A 169 8.04 -3.07 2.21
N ASN A 170 6.95 -2.76 1.53
CA ASN A 170 5.60 -3.14 1.95
C ASN A 170 4.87 -3.86 0.80
N ASP A 171 4.52 -5.10 1.03
CA ASP A 171 4.01 -6.00 -0.01
C ASP A 171 2.64 -6.57 0.37
N ILE A 172 1.65 -6.43 -0.50
CA ILE A 172 0.30 -6.94 -0.33
C ILE A 172 -0.02 -7.95 -1.42
N GLY A 173 -0.58 -9.08 -1.00
CA GLY A 173 -1.22 -10.05 -1.89
C GLY A 173 -2.63 -10.37 -1.41
N ALA A 174 -3.61 -10.36 -2.30
CA ALA A 174 -4.98 -10.66 -1.93
C ALA A 174 -5.68 -11.59 -2.94
N LEU A 175 -6.54 -12.45 -2.43
CA LEU A 175 -7.44 -13.30 -3.20
C LEU A 175 -8.88 -13.04 -2.76
N CYS A 176 -9.75 -12.69 -3.72
CA CYS A 176 -11.15 -12.40 -3.48
C CYS A 176 -12.04 -13.43 -4.18
N GLU A 177 -12.83 -14.17 -3.39
CA GLU A 177 -13.85 -15.10 -3.89
C GLU A 177 -15.14 -14.37 -4.32
N GLU A 178 -16.21 -15.12 -4.60
CA GLU A 178 -17.48 -14.56 -5.11
C GLU A 178 -18.02 -13.46 -4.19
N LYS A 179 -18.32 -12.28 -4.77
CA LYS A 179 -18.85 -11.09 -4.06
C LYS A 179 -17.98 -10.56 -2.92
N ALA A 180 -16.76 -11.05 -2.77
CA ALA A 180 -15.83 -10.51 -1.78
C ALA A 180 -15.39 -9.09 -2.15
N SER A 181 -15.15 -8.25 -1.16
CA SER A 181 -14.76 -6.86 -1.36
C SER A 181 -13.53 -6.50 -0.54
N LEU A 182 -12.48 -6.05 -1.20
CA LEU A 182 -11.27 -5.53 -0.59
C LEU A 182 -11.19 -4.02 -0.75
N GLU A 183 -10.99 -3.30 0.35
CA GLU A 183 -10.61 -1.88 0.34
C GLU A 183 -9.21 -1.74 0.94
N VAL A 184 -8.30 -1.11 0.21
CA VAL A 184 -6.92 -0.80 0.65
C VAL A 184 -6.76 0.70 0.74
N ILE A 185 -6.40 1.21 1.92
CA ILE A 185 -6.15 2.63 2.17
C ILE A 185 -4.72 2.78 2.63
N GLN A 186 -3.89 3.54 1.91
CA GLN A 186 -2.49 3.73 2.25
C GLN A 186 -2.15 5.21 2.39
N LEU A 187 -1.50 5.56 3.50
CA LEU A 187 -0.89 6.87 3.73
C LEU A 187 0.62 6.70 3.86
N ILE A 188 1.37 7.33 2.94
CA ILE A 188 2.83 7.23 2.87
C ILE A 188 3.43 8.58 3.24
N LEU A 189 3.96 8.65 4.46
CA LEU A 189 4.51 9.85 5.05
C LEU A 189 5.93 9.57 5.56
N GLY A 190 6.91 10.23 4.96
CA GLY A 190 8.32 10.01 5.26
C GLY A 190 8.90 8.73 4.62
N GLY A 191 10.10 8.36 5.08
CA GLY A 191 10.92 7.32 4.46
C GLY A 191 11.82 7.88 3.34
N LYS A 192 13.05 7.37 3.25
CA LYS A 192 13.99 7.70 2.17
C LYS A 192 13.70 6.89 0.92
N ASN A 193 13.58 5.58 1.09
CA ASN A 193 13.25 4.66 0.00
C ASN A 193 12.03 3.84 0.41
N THR A 194 10.92 4.06 -0.27
CA THR A 194 9.69 3.29 -0.03
C THR A 194 9.34 2.50 -1.29
N TYR A 195 9.17 1.20 -1.12
CA TYR A 195 8.77 0.26 -2.16
C TYR A 195 7.44 -0.36 -1.75
N LEU A 196 6.41 -0.20 -2.59
CA LEU A 196 5.08 -0.75 -2.35
C LEU A 196 4.71 -1.72 -3.47
N GLY A 197 4.23 -2.89 -3.08
CA GLY A 197 3.63 -3.85 -3.98
C GLY A 197 2.22 -4.18 -3.52
N CYS A 198 1.24 -4.16 -4.42
CA CYS A 198 -0.12 -4.58 -4.13
C CYS A 198 -0.68 -5.36 -5.32
N LYS A 199 -1.03 -6.62 -5.11
CA LYS A 199 -1.71 -7.43 -6.12
C LYS A 199 -2.95 -8.07 -5.55
N THR A 200 -4.09 -7.82 -6.21
CA THR A 200 -5.37 -8.43 -5.85
C THR A 200 -5.85 -9.29 -7.00
N THR A 201 -6.10 -10.56 -6.73
CA THR A 201 -6.75 -11.49 -7.65
C THR A 201 -8.25 -11.51 -7.38
N LEU A 202 -9.04 -10.98 -8.31
CA LEU A 202 -10.50 -10.98 -8.30
C LEU A 202 -11.00 -12.26 -8.97
N GLN A 203 -10.93 -13.37 -8.23
CA GLN A 203 -11.20 -14.70 -8.74
C GLN A 203 -12.69 -15.00 -8.84
N GLY A 204 -13.44 -14.59 -7.83
CA GLY A 204 -14.87 -14.87 -7.77
C GLY A 204 -15.70 -13.87 -8.55
N ARG A 205 -16.89 -14.32 -8.99
CA ARG A 205 -17.86 -13.47 -9.65
C ARG A 205 -18.26 -12.29 -8.74
N GLU A 206 -18.36 -11.09 -9.35
CA GLU A 206 -18.79 -9.86 -8.64
C GLU A 206 -17.87 -9.46 -7.47
N SER A 207 -16.65 -10.02 -7.40
CA SER A 207 -15.65 -9.54 -6.43
C SER A 207 -15.12 -8.17 -6.81
N SER A 208 -14.64 -7.41 -5.80
CA SER A 208 -14.21 -6.03 -6.01
C SER A 208 -12.98 -5.65 -5.19
N MET A 209 -12.22 -4.69 -5.73
CA MET A 209 -11.08 -4.05 -5.07
C MET A 209 -11.17 -2.53 -5.24
N ASN A 210 -11.00 -1.80 -4.13
CA ASN A 210 -10.76 -0.36 -4.14
C ASN A 210 -9.42 -0.08 -3.45
N ALA A 211 -8.54 0.67 -4.08
CA ALA A 211 -7.27 1.10 -3.49
C ALA A 211 -7.15 2.63 -3.55
N ASP A 212 -6.94 3.25 -2.40
CA ASP A 212 -6.73 4.69 -2.24
C ASP A 212 -5.37 4.92 -1.57
N THR A 213 -4.44 5.51 -2.31
CA THR A 213 -3.10 5.80 -1.82
C THR A 213 -2.83 7.29 -1.84
N ALA A 214 -2.44 7.85 -0.68
CA ALA A 214 -1.95 9.22 -0.59
C ALA A 214 -0.50 9.25 -0.10
N TYR A 215 0.30 10.15 -0.67
CA TYR A 215 1.71 10.25 -0.33
C TYR A 215 2.24 11.70 -0.34
N ILE A 216 3.25 11.92 0.48
CA ILE A 216 4.13 13.10 0.39
C ILE A 216 5.55 12.55 0.27
N VAL A 217 6.23 12.92 -0.81
CA VAL A 217 7.65 12.56 -1.04
C VAL A 217 8.45 13.85 -1.19
N ASP A 218 9.45 14.00 -0.34
CA ASP A 218 10.26 15.20 -0.25
C ASP A 218 11.77 14.88 -0.16
N GLY A 219 12.58 15.92 -0.16
CA GLY A 219 14.03 15.79 -0.13
C GLY A 219 14.55 14.97 -1.31
N GLU A 220 15.32 13.95 -1.02
CA GLU A 220 15.82 12.95 -1.99
C GLU A 220 15.02 11.63 -1.91
N GLY A 221 13.80 11.71 -1.35
CA GLY A 221 12.94 10.56 -1.13
C GLY A 221 12.55 9.84 -2.43
N ARG A 222 12.47 8.51 -2.34
CA ARG A 222 12.07 7.63 -3.44
C ARG A 222 10.82 6.85 -3.07
N LEU A 223 9.81 6.91 -3.94
CA LEU A 223 8.61 6.09 -3.85
C LEU A 223 8.44 5.27 -5.13
N ASP A 224 8.44 3.95 -5.00
CA ASP A 224 8.26 3.00 -6.09
C ASP A 224 7.04 2.12 -5.80
N MET A 225 6.02 2.18 -6.64
CA MET A 225 4.73 1.51 -6.42
C MET A 225 4.37 0.60 -7.59
N ASN A 226 3.80 -0.57 -7.28
CA ASN A 226 3.26 -1.51 -8.26
C ASN A 226 1.91 -2.06 -7.79
N TYR A 227 0.84 -1.63 -8.44
CA TYR A 227 -0.53 -2.05 -8.14
C TYR A 227 -1.09 -2.89 -9.30
N VAL A 228 -1.59 -4.07 -8.98
CA VAL A 228 -2.12 -5.01 -9.97
C VAL A 228 -3.51 -5.48 -9.56
N ALA A 229 -4.51 -5.16 -10.36
CA ALA A 229 -5.83 -5.75 -10.28
C ALA A 229 -5.96 -6.85 -11.36
N LEU A 230 -5.97 -8.10 -10.92
CA LEU A 230 -6.11 -9.26 -11.79
C LEU A 230 -7.57 -9.72 -11.79
N HIS A 231 -8.26 -9.56 -12.92
CA HIS A 231 -9.65 -9.94 -13.10
C HIS A 231 -9.76 -11.32 -13.75
N GLU A 232 -10.20 -12.31 -12.98
CA GLU A 232 -10.46 -13.69 -13.44
C GLU A 232 -11.97 -14.01 -13.43
N GLY A 233 -12.70 -13.46 -12.45
CA GLY A 233 -14.13 -13.64 -12.30
C GLY A 233 -14.96 -12.75 -13.22
N LYS A 234 -16.23 -13.14 -13.43
CA LYS A 234 -17.19 -12.33 -14.18
C LYS A 234 -17.70 -11.15 -13.38
N LYS A 235 -17.90 -9.99 -14.04
CA LYS A 235 -18.46 -8.76 -13.43
C LYS A 235 -17.65 -8.25 -12.23
N THR A 236 -16.36 -8.53 -12.20
CA THR A 236 -15.45 -8.02 -11.18
C THR A 236 -15.19 -6.53 -11.37
N GLN A 237 -14.88 -5.82 -10.29
CA GLN A 237 -14.64 -4.38 -10.32
C GLN A 237 -13.33 -4.01 -9.61
N SER A 238 -12.54 -3.13 -10.19
CA SER A 238 -11.38 -2.53 -9.54
C SER A 238 -11.33 -1.03 -9.73
N ASN A 239 -11.01 -0.30 -8.66
CA ASN A 239 -10.71 1.12 -8.70
C ASN A 239 -9.40 1.36 -7.95
N MET A 240 -8.38 1.87 -8.63
CA MET A 240 -7.09 2.21 -8.07
C MET A 240 -6.88 3.71 -8.19
N GLN A 241 -6.74 4.40 -7.06
CA GLN A 241 -6.47 5.83 -7.00
C GLN A 241 -5.17 6.07 -6.25
N ALA A 242 -4.22 6.74 -6.91
CA ALA A 242 -2.98 7.18 -6.30
C ALA A 242 -2.87 8.70 -6.42
N GLY A 243 -2.63 9.38 -5.31
CA GLY A 243 -2.51 10.82 -5.34
C GLY A 243 -1.53 11.34 -4.32
N GLY A 244 -0.80 12.38 -4.67
CA GLY A 244 0.17 12.92 -3.72
C GLY A 244 0.93 14.12 -4.22
N VAL A 245 1.97 14.42 -3.47
CA VAL A 245 2.80 15.60 -3.66
C VAL A 245 4.26 15.19 -3.76
N LEU A 246 4.95 15.77 -4.73
CA LEU A 246 6.39 15.64 -4.91
C LEU A 246 7.05 17.01 -4.79
N ARG A 247 8.08 17.12 -3.95
CA ARG A 247 8.87 18.34 -3.81
C ARG A 247 10.37 18.05 -3.73
N ASP A 248 11.18 19.08 -3.83
CA ASP A 248 12.65 19.06 -3.81
C ASP A 248 13.21 18.20 -4.96
N HIS A 249 13.93 17.11 -4.67
CA HIS A 249 14.50 16.17 -5.63
C HIS A 249 13.81 14.80 -5.57
N ALA A 250 12.56 14.76 -5.10
CA ALA A 250 11.80 13.53 -4.94
C ALA A 250 11.67 12.73 -6.23
N PHE A 251 11.76 11.42 -6.11
CA PHE A 251 11.52 10.47 -7.19
C PHE A 251 10.29 9.63 -6.91
N LYS A 252 9.37 9.52 -7.88
CA LYS A 252 8.23 8.61 -7.81
C LYS A 252 8.12 7.80 -9.10
N LEU A 253 7.94 6.48 -8.96
CA LEU A 253 7.54 5.57 -10.04
C LEU A 253 6.27 4.83 -9.64
N TYR A 254 5.21 5.00 -10.41
CA TYR A 254 3.94 4.28 -10.23
C TYR A 254 3.69 3.35 -11.42
N ARG A 255 3.39 2.09 -11.12
CA ARG A 255 2.95 1.09 -12.09
C ARG A 255 1.54 0.65 -11.69
N GLY A 256 0.56 0.98 -12.50
CA GLY A 256 -0.82 0.55 -12.33
C GLY A 256 -1.19 -0.44 -13.43
N THR A 257 -1.62 -1.65 -13.04
CA THR A 257 -1.99 -2.69 -14.00
C THR A 257 -3.41 -3.16 -13.75
N ILE A 258 -4.23 -3.12 -14.80
CA ILE A 258 -5.52 -3.80 -14.87
C ILE A 258 -5.36 -4.96 -15.86
N ASP A 259 -5.53 -6.19 -15.38
CA ASP A 259 -5.31 -7.39 -16.20
C ASP A 259 -6.61 -8.22 -16.28
N PHE A 260 -7.30 -8.14 -17.42
CA PHE A 260 -8.53 -8.90 -17.69
C PHE A 260 -8.20 -10.23 -18.34
N LYS A 261 -8.36 -11.32 -17.60
CA LYS A 261 -8.16 -12.68 -18.10
C LYS A 261 -9.34 -13.16 -18.93
N TRP A 262 -9.09 -14.16 -19.75
CA TRP A 262 -10.15 -14.89 -20.44
C TRP A 262 -11.19 -15.41 -19.44
N GLY A 263 -12.46 -15.10 -19.67
CA GLY A 263 -13.57 -15.43 -18.78
C GLY A 263 -14.03 -14.31 -17.84
N ALA A 264 -13.30 -13.20 -17.73
CA ALA A 264 -13.63 -12.02 -16.89
C ALA A 264 -14.76 -11.15 -17.48
N LYS A 265 -15.73 -11.78 -18.16
CA LYS A 265 -16.82 -11.10 -18.85
C LYS A 265 -17.58 -10.12 -17.99
N GLY A 266 -17.78 -8.89 -18.49
CA GLY A 266 -18.46 -7.79 -17.78
C GLY A 266 -17.62 -7.16 -16.67
N ALA A 267 -16.31 -7.41 -16.62
CA ALA A 267 -15.42 -6.78 -15.66
C ALA A 267 -15.15 -5.31 -15.99
N VAL A 268 -14.98 -4.48 -14.96
CA VAL A 268 -14.67 -3.05 -15.06
C VAL A 268 -13.49 -2.71 -14.20
N GLY A 269 -12.48 -2.06 -14.77
CA GLY A 269 -11.30 -1.60 -14.06
C GLY A 269 -11.01 -0.12 -14.32
N ASN A 270 -10.75 0.62 -13.25
CA ASN A 270 -10.41 2.03 -13.33
C ASN A 270 -9.10 2.29 -12.58
N GLU A 271 -8.23 3.09 -13.17
CA GLU A 271 -7.02 3.61 -12.56
C GLU A 271 -7.00 5.13 -12.70
N LYS A 272 -6.71 5.82 -11.61
CA LYS A 272 -6.57 7.27 -11.60
C LYS A 272 -5.36 7.70 -10.78
N GLU A 273 -4.55 8.58 -11.37
CA GLU A 273 -3.44 9.21 -10.67
C GLU A 273 -3.64 10.75 -10.61
N ASP A 274 -3.30 11.37 -9.46
CA ASP A 274 -3.37 12.81 -9.28
C ASP A 274 -2.14 13.31 -8.51
N VAL A 275 -1.16 13.86 -9.24
CA VAL A 275 0.16 14.25 -8.71
C VAL A 275 0.35 15.75 -8.79
N LEU A 276 0.66 16.36 -7.64
CA LEU A 276 1.06 17.76 -7.54
C LEU A 276 2.59 17.87 -7.45
N LEU A 277 3.19 18.57 -8.41
CA LEU A 277 4.62 18.81 -8.48
C LEU A 277 4.92 20.21 -7.91
N LEU A 278 5.61 20.27 -6.79
CA LEU A 278 5.92 21.52 -6.09
C LEU A 278 7.34 22.05 -6.37
N SER A 279 8.19 21.23 -6.98
CA SER A 279 9.55 21.60 -7.38
C SER A 279 9.82 21.23 -8.84
N ASN A 280 10.83 21.88 -9.45
CA ASN A 280 11.19 21.59 -10.84
C ASN A 280 12.07 20.35 -10.99
N ASP A 281 12.76 19.95 -9.93
CA ASP A 281 13.78 18.90 -9.94
C ASP A 281 13.24 17.53 -9.54
N VAL A 282 11.91 17.43 -9.36
CA VAL A 282 11.24 16.15 -9.08
C VAL A 282 11.21 15.26 -10.32
N VAL A 283 11.32 13.95 -10.11
CA VAL A 283 11.16 12.94 -11.15
C VAL A 283 9.86 12.19 -10.91
N ASN A 284 8.88 12.38 -11.78
CA ASN A 284 7.62 11.64 -11.75
C ASN A 284 7.50 10.71 -12.95
N GLN A 285 7.40 9.42 -12.70
CA GLN A 285 7.23 8.38 -13.72
C GLN A 285 5.97 7.57 -13.45
N THR A 286 5.25 7.24 -14.53
CA THR A 286 3.98 6.50 -14.44
C THR A 286 3.86 5.54 -15.60
N ILE A 287 3.46 4.31 -15.34
CA ILE A 287 3.14 3.29 -16.33
C ILE A 287 1.75 2.74 -16.06
N PRO A 288 0.69 3.26 -16.68
CA PRO A 288 -0.59 2.59 -16.73
C PRO A 288 -0.53 1.43 -17.72
N LEU A 289 -1.05 0.27 -17.33
CA LEU A 289 -1.05 -0.93 -18.16
C LEU A 289 -2.43 -1.59 -18.11
N ILE A 290 -3.08 -1.73 -19.27
CA ILE A 290 -4.33 -2.49 -19.40
C ILE A 290 -4.08 -3.68 -20.31
N LEU A 291 -4.21 -4.89 -19.76
CA LEU A 291 -4.09 -6.14 -20.47
C LEU A 291 -5.49 -6.75 -20.67
N CYS A 292 -5.89 -6.97 -21.90
CA CYS A 292 -7.23 -7.47 -22.26
C CYS A 292 -7.13 -8.80 -23.00
N ALA A 293 -7.51 -9.89 -22.33
CA ALA A 293 -7.73 -11.18 -22.95
C ALA A 293 -9.22 -11.53 -23.12
N GLU A 294 -10.13 -10.66 -22.68
CA GLU A 294 -11.60 -10.76 -22.78
C GLU A 294 -12.14 -9.54 -23.55
N GLU A 295 -13.15 -9.74 -24.40
CA GLU A 295 -13.71 -8.66 -25.23
C GLU A 295 -14.77 -7.83 -24.52
N ASP A 296 -15.55 -8.44 -23.60
CA ASP A 296 -16.67 -7.79 -22.89
C ASP A 296 -16.16 -7.24 -21.54
N VAL A 297 -15.26 -6.26 -21.61
CA VAL A 297 -14.67 -5.59 -20.42
C VAL A 297 -14.54 -4.08 -20.65
N GLU A 298 -14.45 -3.33 -19.57
CA GLU A 298 -14.20 -1.89 -19.58
C GLU A 298 -12.98 -1.55 -18.73
N GLY A 299 -11.93 -1.00 -19.36
CA GLY A 299 -10.70 -0.57 -18.72
C GLY A 299 -10.44 0.91 -18.97
N ASN A 300 -10.32 1.69 -17.89
CA ASN A 300 -10.07 3.12 -17.96
C ASN A 300 -8.83 3.49 -17.16
N HIS A 301 -8.02 4.39 -17.68
CA HIS A 301 -6.96 5.03 -16.93
C HIS A 301 -6.97 6.55 -17.16
N GLY A 302 -6.53 7.30 -16.14
CA GLY A 302 -6.40 8.74 -16.22
C GLY A 302 -5.31 9.25 -15.28
N ALA A 303 -4.53 10.22 -15.73
CA ALA A 303 -3.51 10.86 -14.91
C ALA A 303 -3.66 12.38 -14.98
N THR A 304 -3.66 13.03 -13.83
CA THR A 304 -3.54 14.47 -13.68
C THR A 304 -2.21 14.76 -13.01
N ILE A 305 -1.27 15.30 -13.76
CA ILE A 305 0.08 15.61 -13.29
C ILE A 305 0.34 17.08 -13.59
N GLY A 306 0.57 17.87 -12.57
CA GLY A 306 0.72 19.30 -12.77
C GLY A 306 1.36 20.05 -11.62
N LYS A 307 1.65 21.30 -11.89
CA LYS A 307 2.03 22.32 -10.89
C LYS A 307 0.79 23.06 -10.45
N LEU A 308 0.92 23.84 -9.37
CA LEU A 308 -0.13 24.80 -9.03
C LEU A 308 -0.31 25.78 -10.18
N ASP A 309 -1.58 26.08 -10.45
CA ASP A 309 -1.95 27.14 -11.38
C ASP A 309 -1.41 28.48 -10.89
N ASP A 310 -0.76 29.22 -11.80
CA ASP A 310 -0.17 30.51 -11.49
C ASP A 310 -1.20 31.54 -11.02
N GLU A 311 -2.45 31.48 -11.49
CA GLU A 311 -3.53 32.35 -11.04
C GLU A 311 -3.94 32.03 -9.58
N LEU A 312 -4.06 30.76 -9.25
CA LEU A 312 -4.33 30.30 -7.87
C LEU A 312 -3.19 30.69 -6.94
N LEU A 313 -1.95 30.48 -7.38
CA LEU A 313 -0.77 30.85 -6.61
C LEU A 313 -0.77 32.35 -6.33
N PHE A 314 -0.92 33.17 -7.37
CA PHE A 314 -1.01 34.63 -7.24
C PHE A 314 -2.16 35.08 -6.33
N TYR A 315 -3.33 34.45 -6.45
CA TYR A 315 -4.46 34.75 -5.58
C TYR A 315 -4.15 34.49 -4.11
N LEU A 316 -3.56 33.36 -3.77
CA LEU A 316 -3.21 32.99 -2.40
C LEU A 316 -2.08 33.88 -1.84
N GLU A 317 -1.07 34.19 -2.68
CA GLU A 317 0.01 35.16 -2.33
C GLU A 317 -0.58 36.55 -2.06
N SER A 318 -1.55 37.00 -2.84
CA SER A 318 -2.25 38.28 -2.62
C SER A 318 -3.06 38.34 -1.32
N ARG A 319 -3.41 37.16 -0.76
CA ARG A 319 -4.07 36.99 0.55
C ARG A 319 -3.09 36.89 1.71
N GLY A 320 -1.77 37.04 1.45
CA GLY A 320 -0.72 37.08 2.46
C GLY A 320 -0.07 35.75 2.79
N MET A 321 -0.39 34.67 2.04
CA MET A 321 0.31 33.39 2.20
C MET A 321 1.62 33.43 1.42
N ASN A 322 2.70 32.91 2.01
CA ASN A 322 3.91 32.65 1.25
C ASN A 322 3.82 31.30 0.51
N ARG A 323 4.70 31.05 -0.45
CA ARG A 323 4.69 29.83 -1.27
C ARG A 323 4.80 28.54 -0.46
N GLU A 324 5.61 28.54 0.57
CA GLU A 324 5.80 27.38 1.45
C GLU A 324 4.49 27.04 2.15
N GLN A 325 3.78 28.02 2.71
CA GLN A 325 2.47 27.83 3.32
C GLN A 325 1.41 27.32 2.33
N ILE A 326 1.45 27.82 1.09
CA ILE A 326 0.53 27.36 0.04
C ILE A 326 0.82 25.91 -0.30
N TYR A 327 2.08 25.55 -0.49
CA TYR A 327 2.51 24.20 -0.82
C TYR A 327 2.17 23.22 0.29
N GLU A 328 2.41 23.59 1.54
CA GLU A 328 2.04 22.79 2.70
C GLU A 328 0.51 22.58 2.76
N MET A 329 -0.26 23.63 2.62
CA MET A 329 -1.72 23.56 2.60
C MET A 329 -2.24 22.59 1.51
N MET A 330 -1.68 22.66 0.30
CA MET A 330 -2.09 21.79 -0.80
C MET A 330 -1.68 20.34 -0.58
N ALA A 331 -0.49 20.12 -0.02
CA ALA A 331 -0.03 18.78 0.33
C ALA A 331 -0.94 18.15 1.40
N MET A 332 -1.27 18.92 2.42
CA MET A 332 -2.16 18.48 3.49
C MET A 332 -3.56 18.16 2.99
N ALA A 333 -4.11 18.92 2.06
CA ALA A 333 -5.43 18.66 1.49
C ALA A 333 -5.50 17.28 0.81
N LYS A 334 -4.42 16.84 0.14
CA LYS A 334 -4.32 15.50 -0.47
C LYS A 334 -4.33 14.38 0.58
N VAL A 335 -3.53 14.54 1.63
CA VAL A 335 -3.44 13.58 2.73
C VAL A 335 -4.75 13.51 3.51
N ASP A 336 -5.35 14.66 3.83
CA ASP A 336 -6.62 14.72 4.58
C ASP A 336 -7.76 14.01 3.87
N ALA A 337 -7.80 14.07 2.54
CA ALA A 337 -8.84 13.38 1.76
C ALA A 337 -8.82 11.86 1.99
N VAL A 338 -7.64 11.26 2.14
CA VAL A 338 -7.49 9.82 2.43
C VAL A 338 -7.54 9.55 3.93
N CYS A 339 -6.94 10.41 4.77
CA CYS A 339 -6.95 10.26 6.22
C CYS A 339 -8.38 10.19 6.80
N ARG A 340 -9.34 10.95 6.25
CA ARG A 340 -10.76 10.90 6.66
C ARG A 340 -11.44 9.55 6.40
N LYS A 341 -10.87 8.69 5.55
CA LYS A 341 -11.37 7.34 5.30
C LYS A 341 -10.95 6.33 6.39
N ILE A 342 -9.99 6.70 7.24
CA ILE A 342 -9.54 5.87 8.36
C ILE A 342 -10.60 5.96 9.47
N PRO A 343 -11.27 4.86 9.86
CA PRO A 343 -12.33 4.92 10.87
C PRO A 343 -11.82 5.06 12.31
N ASP A 344 -10.52 4.77 12.55
CA ASP A 344 -9.91 4.80 13.88
C ASP A 344 -9.38 6.21 14.22
N ALA A 345 -10.00 6.86 15.20
CA ALA A 345 -9.63 8.21 15.63
C ALA A 345 -8.19 8.29 16.19
N SER A 346 -7.73 7.23 16.87
CA SER A 346 -6.36 7.16 17.40
C SER A 346 -5.33 7.19 16.26
N THR A 347 -5.56 6.40 15.23
CA THR A 347 -4.70 6.39 14.03
C THR A 347 -4.73 7.73 13.30
N GLN A 348 -5.91 8.36 13.15
CA GLN A 348 -5.98 9.72 12.61
C GLN A 348 -5.18 10.72 13.42
N ALA A 349 -5.30 10.68 14.76
CA ALA A 349 -4.55 11.57 15.66
C ALA A 349 -3.02 11.38 15.53
N LYS A 350 -2.55 10.13 15.42
CA LYS A 350 -1.13 9.83 15.16
C LYS A 350 -0.65 10.43 13.82
N VAL A 351 -1.47 10.40 12.77
CA VAL A 351 -1.17 11.03 11.47
C VAL A 351 -1.07 12.56 11.63
N GLN A 352 -2.05 13.19 12.26
CA GLN A 352 -2.06 14.64 12.47
C GLN A 352 -0.83 15.10 13.28
N LYS A 353 -0.49 14.38 14.33
CA LYS A 353 0.72 14.65 15.14
C LYS A 353 2.00 14.54 14.31
N PHE A 354 2.12 13.51 13.47
CA PHE A 354 3.27 13.34 12.59
C PHE A 354 3.40 14.50 11.60
N LEU A 355 2.29 15.04 11.12
CA LEU A 355 2.25 16.21 10.24
C LEU A 355 2.44 17.55 10.99
N GLY A 356 2.70 17.53 12.29
CA GLY A 356 2.96 18.73 13.09
C GLY A 356 1.70 19.54 13.43
N ARG A 357 0.52 18.95 13.31
CA ARG A 357 -0.75 19.60 13.64
C ARG A 357 -1.14 19.40 15.10
N ALA A 358 -1.76 20.39 15.68
CA ALA A 358 -2.37 20.25 17.00
C ALA A 358 -3.53 19.23 16.89
N VAL A 359 -3.50 18.21 17.71
CA VAL A 359 -4.63 17.31 17.91
C VAL A 359 -5.49 17.95 18.98
N GLU A 360 -6.73 18.34 18.67
CA GLU A 360 -7.70 18.69 19.69
C GLU A 360 -7.93 17.41 20.52
N GLU A 361 -7.46 17.41 21.76
CA GLU A 361 -7.85 16.38 22.72
C GLU A 361 -9.35 16.58 22.96
N GLU A 362 -10.20 15.73 22.38
CA GLU A 362 -11.58 15.62 22.86
C GLU A 362 -11.49 15.17 24.31
N GLU A 363 -11.80 16.07 25.22
CA GLU A 363 -12.00 15.76 26.65
C GLU A 363 -13.09 14.67 26.74
N ALA A 364 -12.67 13.46 27.18
CA ALA A 364 -13.51 12.29 27.37
C ALA A 364 -14.44 12.45 28.60
#